data_d6c076cbeebcf119f36c423c9226ebdd
#
_entry.id   d6c076cbeebcf119f36c423c9226ebdd
#
_cell.length_a   1.000
_cell.length_b   1.000
_cell.length_c   1.000
_cell.angle_alpha   90.00
_cell.angle_beta   90.00
_cell.angle_gamma   90.00
#
_symmetry.space_group_name_H-M   'P 1'
#
loop_
_entity.id
_entity.type
_entity.pdbx_description
1 polymer ?
#
loop_
_entity_poly.entity_id
_entity_poly.type
_entity_poly.pdbx_seq_one_letter_code
_entity_poly.pdbx_strand_id
1 'polypeptide(L)'
;MLLPLRTLVLAGLAQALPNAEPGHYLESRQFGGGGFTMLRFGCAQVVIDRIDPLVNPGQAPSPHMHQVVGGNAFNVSMASTDVAQLADCTTCSYAEDASILLSNYWTANVYFKARNGTYKRVPQIPNRELFSDKYTAKTTGGFVVYYVSPGKGKTTAFKPGFRMLVGDAANRVSKNRKLQTCFRCYNADNFGGDNAAPCADAKLDTEGFPTTACPGGIRSNILYPTCWDGVNLDSPDHKSHVAYPIEGPAPFSGTSIAGKCPSTHPVPIPQVMLEIVWDTRPFNNKADWPADGSQPFYLSTGDNTGFGQHGDYVFGWKADSLQKAMDDAKGCMGASCGGLKAQEAAVGNKCAVQSRVKEDADGWMKALPGMEARVV
;
A
#
# COMPACT_ATOMS: atom_id res chain seq x y z
N MET A 1 -40.65 69.81 15.47
CA MET A 1 -39.97 69.62 14.21
C MET A 1 -39.05 68.40 14.39
N LEU A 2 -39.59 67.23 14.07
CA LEU A 2 -38.97 65.94 14.28
C LEU A 2 -38.46 65.40 12.92
N LEU A 3 -37.15 65.20 12.79
CA LEU A 3 -36.56 64.55 11.62
C LEU A 3 -36.57 63.02 11.85
N PRO A 4 -36.85 62.22 10.84
CA PRO A 4 -36.80 60.76 10.97
C PRO A 4 -35.40 60.19 10.73
N LEU A 5 -35.05 59.28 11.62
CA LEU A 5 -33.83 58.45 11.56
C LEU A 5 -33.95 57.45 10.38
N ARG A 6 -33.05 57.54 9.40
CA ARG A 6 -32.94 56.54 8.34
C ARG A 6 -32.06 55.40 8.81
N THR A 7 -32.67 54.23 8.94
CA THR A 7 -31.98 52.97 9.18
C THR A 7 -31.31 52.49 7.89
N LEU A 8 -29.99 52.43 7.84
CA LEU A 8 -29.24 51.82 6.77
C LEU A 8 -29.26 50.28 6.99
N VAL A 9 -29.92 49.55 6.12
CA VAL A 9 -29.81 48.09 6.04
C VAL A 9 -28.60 47.78 5.18
N LEU A 10 -27.51 47.28 5.80
CA LEU A 10 -26.40 46.67 5.07
C LEU A 10 -26.84 45.27 4.61
N ALA A 11 -27.12 45.17 3.34
CA ALA A 11 -27.25 43.87 2.70
C ALA A 11 -25.86 43.24 2.54
N GLY A 12 -25.55 42.28 3.38
CA GLY A 12 -24.35 41.44 3.23
C GLY A 12 -24.48 40.54 2.00
N LEU A 13 -23.68 40.81 0.99
CA LEU A 13 -23.44 39.91 -0.12
C LEU A 13 -22.68 38.70 0.42
N ALA A 14 -23.40 37.61 0.68
CA ALA A 14 -22.79 36.29 0.82
C ALA A 14 -22.26 35.89 -0.58
N GLN A 15 -20.96 36.03 -0.79
CA GLN A 15 -20.30 35.43 -1.92
C GLN A 15 -20.34 33.92 -1.68
N ALA A 16 -21.16 33.23 -2.46
CA ALA A 16 -21.09 31.79 -2.58
C ALA A 16 -19.69 31.43 -3.11
N LEU A 17 -18.92 30.72 -2.29
CA LEU A 17 -17.70 30.07 -2.75
C LEU A 17 -18.10 29.15 -3.93
N PRO A 18 -17.37 29.16 -5.05
CA PRO A 18 -17.64 28.22 -6.13
C PRO A 18 -17.52 26.80 -5.55
N ASN A 19 -18.55 26.00 -5.74
CA ASN A 19 -18.52 24.58 -5.49
C ASN A 19 -17.28 24.04 -6.20
N ALA A 20 -16.31 23.55 -5.43
CA ALA A 20 -15.21 22.78 -5.99
C ALA A 20 -15.86 21.61 -6.71
N GLU A 21 -15.81 21.63 -8.04
CA GLU A 21 -16.15 20.48 -8.85
C GLU A 21 -15.38 19.28 -8.32
N PRO A 22 -15.99 18.09 -8.18
CA PRO A 22 -15.27 16.90 -7.78
C PRO A 22 -14.14 16.70 -8.77
N GLY A 23 -12.89 16.63 -8.25
CA GLY A 23 -11.69 16.50 -9.07
C GLY A 23 -11.87 15.43 -10.13
N HIS A 24 -11.47 15.75 -11.34
CA HIS A 24 -11.51 14.86 -12.47
C HIS A 24 -10.81 13.55 -12.12
N TYR A 25 -11.63 12.55 -11.85
CA TYR A 25 -11.20 11.16 -11.91
C TYR A 25 -10.39 10.92 -13.18
N LEU A 26 -9.36 10.11 -13.06
CA LEU A 26 -8.94 9.26 -14.15
C LEU A 26 -10.13 8.34 -14.48
N GLU A 27 -11.17 8.95 -15.07
CA GLU A 27 -12.29 8.21 -15.59
C GLU A 27 -11.78 7.24 -16.66
N SER A 28 -12.47 6.14 -16.80
CA SER A 28 -12.36 5.12 -17.84
C SER A 28 -12.00 5.61 -19.27
N ARG A 29 -12.00 6.90 -19.50
CA ARG A 29 -11.60 7.55 -20.77
C ARG A 29 -10.10 7.49 -21.05
N GLN A 30 -9.21 7.40 -20.04
CA GLN A 30 -7.77 7.21 -20.27
C GLN A 30 -7.38 5.75 -20.48
N PHE A 31 -8.23 4.82 -20.10
CA PHE A 31 -8.02 3.39 -20.27
C PHE A 31 -8.80 2.83 -21.46
N GLY A 32 -8.76 3.54 -22.57
CA GLY A 32 -9.50 3.23 -23.78
C GLY A 32 -9.22 1.83 -24.30
N GLY A 33 -10.20 0.97 -24.26
CA GLY A 33 -10.49 -0.05 -25.28
C GLY A 33 -9.46 -1.12 -25.55
N GLY A 34 -8.69 -1.57 -24.59
CA GLY A 34 -7.65 -2.54 -24.91
C GLY A 34 -7.36 -3.59 -23.84
N GLY A 35 -8.34 -4.44 -23.54
CA GLY A 35 -8.06 -5.82 -23.09
C GLY A 35 -7.14 -6.02 -21.88
N PHE A 36 -7.01 -5.10 -20.93
CA PHE A 36 -6.34 -5.35 -19.67
C PHE A 36 -7.28 -5.16 -18.49
N THR A 37 -6.99 -5.86 -17.40
CA THR A 37 -7.75 -5.81 -16.16
C THR A 37 -6.96 -5.07 -15.10
N MET A 38 -7.60 -4.18 -14.37
CA MET A 38 -7.03 -3.53 -13.20
C MET A 38 -8.03 -3.63 -12.05
N LEU A 39 -7.78 -4.54 -11.12
CA LEU A 39 -8.51 -4.63 -9.88
C LEU A 39 -7.83 -3.76 -8.84
N ARG A 40 -8.57 -2.89 -8.16
CA ARG A 40 -8.09 -1.97 -7.15
C ARG A 40 -9.04 -1.94 -5.96
N PHE A 41 -8.51 -2.11 -4.76
CA PHE A 41 -9.33 -2.15 -3.54
C PHE A 41 -8.56 -1.69 -2.31
N GLY A 42 -9.27 -1.19 -1.32
CA GLY A 42 -8.74 -0.86 -0.01
C GLY A 42 -8.78 -2.06 0.93
N CYS A 43 -7.80 -2.13 1.82
CA CYS A 43 -7.77 -3.04 2.97
C CYS A 43 -7.47 -2.22 4.22
N ALA A 44 -8.28 -2.36 5.27
CA ALA A 44 -7.96 -1.81 6.58
C ALA A 44 -6.79 -2.57 7.23
N GLN A 45 -6.21 -2.01 8.26
CA GLN A 45 -5.18 -2.68 9.05
C GLN A 45 -5.77 -3.89 9.79
N VAL A 46 -5.16 -5.08 9.67
CA VAL A 46 -5.55 -6.27 10.44
C VAL A 46 -4.77 -6.37 11.75
N VAL A 47 -3.49 -6.03 11.73
CA VAL A 47 -2.62 -5.97 12.91
C VAL A 47 -1.37 -5.14 12.60
N ILE A 48 -0.79 -4.54 13.65
CA ILE A 48 0.61 -4.10 13.68
C ILE A 48 1.30 -5.01 14.69
N ASP A 49 2.31 -5.74 14.24
CA ASP A 49 2.99 -6.70 15.10
C ASP A 49 4.42 -6.96 14.62
N ARG A 50 5.23 -7.46 15.53
CA ARG A 50 6.61 -7.85 15.23
C ARG A 50 6.69 -9.35 14.98
N ILE A 51 6.00 -9.79 13.94
CA ILE A 51 6.06 -11.15 13.37
C ILE A 51 6.19 -11.09 11.85
N ASP A 52 6.80 -12.09 11.28
CA ASP A 52 7.03 -12.23 9.85
C ASP A 52 6.97 -13.72 9.45
N PRO A 53 5.80 -14.19 9.06
CA PRO A 53 5.61 -15.61 8.75
C PRO A 53 6.28 -16.06 7.45
N LEU A 54 6.80 -15.14 6.65
CA LEU A 54 7.48 -15.46 5.39
C LEU A 54 8.99 -15.57 5.61
N VAL A 55 9.64 -14.50 6.07
CA VAL A 55 11.10 -14.45 6.21
C VAL A 55 11.57 -15.06 7.53
N ASN A 56 10.77 -14.94 8.60
CA ASN A 56 11.11 -15.44 9.94
C ASN A 56 10.00 -16.35 10.51
N PRO A 57 9.58 -17.41 9.80
CA PRO A 57 8.48 -18.26 10.24
C PRO A 57 8.76 -18.88 11.61
N GLY A 58 7.75 -18.83 12.49
CA GLY A 58 7.85 -19.35 13.84
C GLY A 58 8.54 -18.44 14.84
N GLN A 59 9.11 -17.31 14.42
CA GLN A 59 9.79 -16.38 15.31
C GLN A 59 8.83 -15.27 15.79
N ALA A 60 8.67 -15.14 17.09
CA ALA A 60 7.99 -14.04 17.75
C ALA A 60 8.79 -13.64 19.01
N PRO A 61 9.35 -12.42 19.05
CA PRO A 61 9.30 -11.36 18.04
C PRO A 61 10.20 -11.60 16.82
N SER A 62 9.77 -11.14 15.64
CA SER A 62 10.62 -11.01 14.45
C SER A 62 11.55 -9.80 14.57
N PRO A 63 12.55 -9.63 13.67
CA PRO A 63 13.52 -8.55 13.77
C PRO A 63 12.94 -7.14 13.78
N HIS A 64 11.83 -6.89 13.09
CA HIS A 64 11.22 -5.56 12.97
C HIS A 64 9.68 -5.62 12.91
N MET A 65 9.07 -4.46 13.11
CA MET A 65 7.61 -4.29 13.15
C MET A 65 7.03 -4.22 11.74
N HIS A 66 5.93 -4.93 11.52
CA HIS A 66 5.17 -4.89 10.28
C HIS A 66 3.77 -4.30 10.47
N GLN A 67 3.30 -3.64 9.43
CA GLN A 67 1.89 -3.40 9.24
C GLN A 67 1.33 -4.46 8.29
N VAL A 68 0.22 -5.04 8.67
CA VAL A 68 -0.41 -6.15 7.98
C VAL A 68 -1.85 -5.81 7.62
N VAL A 69 -2.28 -6.19 6.40
CA VAL A 69 -3.66 -6.12 5.95
C VAL A 69 -4.10 -7.46 5.34
N GLY A 70 -5.40 -7.65 5.19
CA GLY A 70 -5.97 -8.84 4.55
C GLY A 70 -6.71 -9.76 5.51
N GLY A 71 -6.57 -11.07 5.31
CA GLY A 71 -7.27 -12.09 6.07
C GLY A 71 -6.78 -12.25 7.52
N ASN A 72 -7.66 -12.70 8.41
CA ASN A 72 -7.32 -12.94 9.82
C ASN A 72 -6.60 -14.28 10.07
N ALA A 73 -6.22 -15.00 9.03
CA ALA A 73 -5.35 -16.18 9.15
C ALA A 73 -3.86 -15.80 9.40
N PHE A 74 -3.51 -14.51 9.37
CA PHE A 74 -2.15 -14.06 9.64
C PHE A 74 -1.66 -14.52 11.01
N ASN A 75 -0.50 -15.19 11.06
CA ASN A 75 0.03 -15.80 12.26
C ASN A 75 1.57 -15.87 12.19
N VAL A 76 2.20 -16.25 13.28
CA VAL A 76 3.68 -16.41 13.40
C VAL A 76 4.26 -17.36 12.35
N SER A 77 3.50 -18.38 11.96
CA SER A 77 3.82 -19.27 10.85
C SER A 77 2.62 -19.36 9.93
N MET A 78 2.86 -19.16 8.65
CA MET A 78 1.89 -19.38 7.58
C MET A 78 2.48 -20.41 6.61
N ALA A 79 2.67 -21.63 7.10
CA ALA A 79 3.17 -22.73 6.30
C ALA A 79 2.29 -22.93 5.06
N SER A 80 2.76 -23.69 4.09
CA SER A 80 2.29 -23.88 2.69
C SER A 80 0.79 -24.15 2.46
N THR A 81 -0.06 -23.86 3.43
CA THR A 81 -1.49 -24.08 3.38
C THR A 81 -2.22 -23.00 2.61
N ASP A 82 -3.37 -23.34 2.08
CA ASP A 82 -4.32 -22.40 1.53
C ASP A 82 -4.90 -21.52 2.65
N VAL A 83 -4.36 -20.31 2.81
CA VAL A 83 -4.81 -19.37 3.86
C VAL A 83 -6.27 -18.96 3.69
N ALA A 84 -6.83 -19.12 2.47
CA ALA A 84 -8.24 -18.89 2.22
C ALA A 84 -9.15 -19.92 2.92
N GLN A 85 -8.61 -21.06 3.35
CA GLN A 85 -9.34 -22.05 4.15
C GLN A 85 -9.29 -21.77 5.66
N LEU A 86 -8.35 -20.94 6.09
CA LEU A 86 -8.07 -20.69 7.51
C LEU A 86 -8.64 -19.36 8.00
N ALA A 87 -8.95 -18.42 7.11
CA ALA A 87 -9.44 -17.11 7.47
C ALA A 87 -10.98 -17.06 7.50
N ASP A 88 -11.51 -16.42 8.51
CA ASP A 88 -12.96 -16.21 8.72
C ASP A 88 -13.41 -14.83 8.25
N CYS A 89 -12.49 -13.87 8.18
CA CYS A 89 -12.75 -12.51 7.74
C CYS A 89 -11.53 -11.89 7.05
N THR A 90 -11.76 -10.76 6.39
CA THR A 90 -10.71 -9.93 5.79
C THR A 90 -10.97 -8.46 6.02
N THR A 91 -9.90 -7.67 6.07
CA THR A 91 -9.96 -6.21 6.11
C THR A 91 -10.13 -5.58 4.73
N CYS A 92 -10.13 -6.36 3.65
CA CYS A 92 -10.20 -5.89 2.28
C CYS A 92 -11.64 -5.75 1.78
N SER A 93 -11.87 -4.86 0.80
CA SER A 93 -13.22 -4.52 0.36
C SER A 93 -13.98 -5.68 -0.29
N TYR A 94 -13.32 -6.58 -1.02
CA TYR A 94 -13.99 -7.69 -1.71
C TYR A 94 -14.11 -8.93 -0.83
N ALA A 95 -15.16 -8.96 -0.03
CA ALA A 95 -15.38 -10.00 0.96
C ALA A 95 -16.84 -10.35 1.26
N GLU A 96 -17.79 -9.94 0.41
CA GLU A 96 -19.16 -10.42 0.55
C GLU A 96 -19.17 -11.93 0.27
N ASP A 97 -19.71 -12.72 1.18
CA ASP A 97 -19.54 -14.16 1.37
C ASP A 97 -18.26 -14.57 2.11
N ALA A 98 -17.74 -13.66 2.96
CA ALA A 98 -16.67 -13.85 3.96
C ALA A 98 -15.39 -14.56 3.45
N SER A 99 -15.15 -14.62 2.12
CA SER A 99 -14.31 -15.67 1.65
C SER A 99 -13.61 -15.49 0.30
N ILE A 100 -13.76 -14.38 -0.39
CA ILE A 100 -13.19 -14.25 -1.73
C ILE A 100 -11.73 -13.80 -1.67
N LEU A 101 -11.40 -12.79 -0.88
CA LEU A 101 -10.07 -12.20 -0.77
C LEU A 101 -9.54 -12.27 0.65
N LEU A 102 -8.81 -13.29 0.97
CA LEU A 102 -8.21 -13.58 2.28
C LEU A 102 -6.67 -13.56 2.24
N SER A 103 -6.08 -13.05 1.15
CA SER A 103 -4.64 -12.83 1.05
C SER A 103 -4.13 -11.94 2.16
N ASN A 104 -2.87 -12.12 2.55
CA ASN A 104 -2.18 -11.21 3.44
C ASN A 104 -1.06 -10.46 2.73
N TYR A 105 -0.93 -9.18 3.09
CA TYR A 105 0.10 -8.28 2.59
C TYR A 105 0.68 -7.54 3.78
N TRP A 106 2.01 -7.40 3.83
CA TRP A 106 2.65 -6.61 4.88
C TRP A 106 3.91 -5.91 4.41
N THR A 107 4.30 -4.89 5.13
CA THR A 107 5.51 -4.11 4.92
C THR A 107 5.99 -3.51 6.24
N ALA A 108 7.23 -3.03 6.26
CA ALA A 108 7.79 -2.32 7.40
C ALA A 108 6.97 -1.06 7.72
N ASN A 109 6.77 -0.78 9.01
CA ASN A 109 6.21 0.49 9.46
C ASN A 109 7.20 1.64 9.26
N VAL A 110 6.67 2.86 9.05
CA VAL A 110 7.45 4.09 9.06
C VAL A 110 7.39 4.74 10.44
N TYR A 111 8.53 5.22 10.91
CA TYR A 111 8.70 5.95 12.16
C TYR A 111 9.29 7.32 11.90
N PHE A 112 8.86 8.30 12.66
CA PHE A 112 9.46 9.62 12.75
C PHE A 112 10.46 9.62 13.93
N LYS A 113 11.69 10.08 13.71
CA LYS A 113 12.68 10.34 14.74
C LYS A 113 12.72 11.82 15.07
N ALA A 114 12.28 12.19 16.26
CA ALA A 114 12.31 13.57 16.73
C ALA A 114 13.74 14.03 17.06
N ARG A 115 13.94 15.33 17.12
CA ARG A 115 15.21 15.99 17.49
C ARG A 115 15.77 15.51 18.82
N ASN A 116 14.93 15.15 19.78
CA ASN A 116 15.35 14.61 21.08
C ASN A 116 15.74 13.13 21.04
N GLY A 117 15.73 12.51 19.86
CA GLY A 117 16.12 11.12 19.63
C GLY A 117 15.01 10.09 19.84
N THR A 118 13.79 10.48 20.25
CA THR A 118 12.67 9.57 20.39
C THR A 118 12.00 9.27 19.05
N TYR A 119 11.34 8.11 18.97
CA TYR A 119 10.65 7.65 17.77
C TYR A 119 9.13 7.62 17.99
N LYS A 120 8.39 7.91 16.95
CA LYS A 120 6.92 7.79 16.89
C LYS A 120 6.53 7.09 15.59
N ARG A 121 5.68 6.07 15.67
CA ARG A 121 5.12 5.45 14.47
C ARG A 121 4.30 6.48 13.69
N VAL A 122 4.51 6.53 12.39
CA VAL A 122 3.73 7.35 11.46
C VAL A 122 2.43 6.59 11.16
N PRO A 123 1.25 7.18 11.42
CA PRO A 123 -0.01 6.54 11.07
C PRO A 123 -0.20 6.49 9.55
N GLN A 124 -1.01 5.53 9.08
CA GLN A 124 -1.49 5.55 7.71
C GLN A 124 -2.83 6.27 7.62
N ILE A 125 -3.08 6.83 6.47
CA ILE A 125 -4.36 7.43 6.13
C ILE A 125 -4.95 6.74 4.90
N PRO A 126 -6.28 6.64 4.79
CA PRO A 126 -6.92 6.14 3.58
C PRO A 126 -6.49 6.97 2.37
N ASN A 127 -6.24 6.31 1.25
CA ASN A 127 -5.94 7.01 0.00
C ASN A 127 -7.20 7.73 -0.51
N ARG A 128 -7.23 9.05 -0.39
CA ARG A 128 -8.38 9.89 -0.71
C ARG A 128 -8.61 10.12 -2.21
N GLU A 129 -7.66 9.78 -3.05
CA GLU A 129 -7.83 9.97 -4.51
C GLU A 129 -8.96 9.16 -5.10
N LEU A 130 -9.48 8.22 -4.34
CA LEU A 130 -10.59 7.40 -4.72
C LEU A 130 -11.86 7.77 -3.98
N PHE A 131 -12.24 9.00 -4.05
CA PHE A 131 -13.49 9.49 -3.44
C PHE A 131 -14.75 8.73 -3.89
N SER A 132 -14.70 8.01 -5.01
CA SER A 132 -15.79 7.08 -5.39
C SER A 132 -15.71 5.76 -4.63
N ASP A 133 -14.56 5.39 -4.13
CA ASP A 133 -14.43 4.20 -3.30
C ASP A 133 -14.77 4.51 -1.84
N LYS A 134 -16.04 4.36 -1.51
CA LYS A 134 -16.57 4.56 -0.16
C LYS A 134 -15.90 3.66 0.88
N TYR A 135 -15.34 2.53 0.46
CA TYR A 135 -14.64 1.61 1.34
C TYR A 135 -13.30 2.20 1.78
N THR A 136 -12.42 2.51 0.83
CA THR A 136 -11.08 3.03 1.10
C THR A 136 -11.11 4.30 1.94
N ALA A 137 -12.04 5.21 1.67
CA ALA A 137 -12.19 6.44 2.43
C ALA A 137 -12.59 6.26 3.91
N LYS A 138 -13.05 5.06 4.30
CA LYS A 138 -13.53 4.73 5.65
C LYS A 138 -12.70 3.67 6.35
N THR A 139 -11.62 3.17 5.74
CA THR A 139 -10.75 2.18 6.38
C THR A 139 -9.96 2.80 7.52
N THR A 140 -9.68 2.00 8.54
CA THR A 140 -8.78 2.37 9.64
C THR A 140 -7.36 1.96 9.26
N GLY A 141 -6.52 2.93 8.89
CA GLY A 141 -5.18 2.67 8.37
C GLY A 141 -5.21 1.88 7.07
N GLY A 142 -4.17 1.10 6.81
CA GLY A 142 -4.19 0.07 5.79
C GLY A 142 -3.54 0.47 4.46
N PHE A 143 -3.83 -0.35 3.45
CA PHE A 143 -3.25 -0.26 2.10
C PHE A 143 -4.34 -0.16 1.06
N VAL A 144 -3.98 0.38 -0.10
CA VAL A 144 -4.66 0.09 -1.35
C VAL A 144 -3.86 -0.96 -2.10
N VAL A 145 -4.53 -2.00 -2.55
CA VAL A 145 -3.93 -3.14 -3.25
C VAL A 145 -4.45 -3.17 -4.68
N TYR A 146 -3.56 -3.44 -5.60
CA TYR A 146 -3.87 -3.60 -7.01
C TYR A 146 -3.49 -4.98 -7.50
N TYR A 147 -4.30 -5.52 -8.41
CA TYR A 147 -3.95 -6.64 -9.28
C TYR A 147 -4.19 -6.18 -10.71
N VAL A 148 -3.12 -6.12 -11.48
CA VAL A 148 -3.18 -5.60 -12.85
C VAL A 148 -2.67 -6.66 -13.80
N SER A 149 -3.43 -6.93 -14.86
CA SER A 149 -2.94 -7.83 -15.90
C SER A 149 -1.76 -7.20 -16.65
N PRO A 150 -0.62 -7.92 -16.81
CA PRO A 150 0.61 -7.31 -17.33
C PRO A 150 0.63 -7.06 -18.84
N GLY A 151 -0.50 -7.10 -19.52
CA GLY A 151 -0.58 -6.78 -20.95
C GLY A 151 -1.69 -7.47 -21.72
N LYS A 152 -1.56 -7.45 -23.03
CA LYS A 152 -2.50 -8.13 -23.94
C LYS A 152 -2.16 -9.62 -23.98
N GLY A 153 -2.85 -10.43 -23.25
CA GLY A 153 -2.63 -11.88 -23.24
C GLY A 153 -3.23 -12.51 -22.01
N LYS A 154 -3.17 -13.82 -21.94
CA LYS A 154 -3.65 -14.55 -20.78
C LYS A 154 -2.75 -14.26 -19.58
N THR A 155 -3.35 -13.73 -18.52
CA THR A 155 -2.72 -13.59 -17.20
C THR A 155 -3.11 -14.81 -16.37
N THR A 156 -2.14 -15.51 -15.81
CA THR A 156 -2.38 -16.66 -14.94
C THR A 156 -2.45 -16.21 -13.51
N ALA A 157 -3.59 -16.41 -12.85
CA ALA A 157 -3.74 -16.10 -11.43
C ALA A 157 -2.83 -16.97 -10.55
N PHE A 158 -2.50 -16.46 -9.37
CA PHE A 158 -1.77 -17.23 -8.37
C PHE A 158 -2.59 -18.44 -7.89
N LYS A 159 -1.91 -19.39 -7.26
CA LYS A 159 -2.51 -20.63 -6.74
C LYS A 159 -2.38 -20.68 -5.21
N PRO A 160 -3.20 -21.46 -4.50
CA PRO A 160 -3.02 -21.73 -3.08
C PRO A 160 -1.58 -22.15 -2.74
N GLY A 161 -1.01 -21.54 -1.71
CA GLY A 161 0.39 -21.73 -1.34
C GLY A 161 1.37 -20.73 -1.97
N PHE A 162 0.93 -19.97 -3.00
CA PHE A 162 1.81 -18.96 -3.62
C PHE A 162 2.13 -17.81 -2.65
N ARG A 163 3.40 -17.44 -2.61
CA ARG A 163 3.91 -16.32 -1.82
C ARG A 163 5.10 -15.67 -2.51
N MET A 164 5.37 -14.41 -2.23
CA MET A 164 6.52 -13.71 -2.80
C MET A 164 6.90 -12.50 -1.95
N LEU A 165 8.17 -12.14 -2.04
CA LEU A 165 8.79 -10.98 -1.38
C LEU A 165 9.37 -10.04 -2.43
N VAL A 166 9.17 -8.74 -2.25
CA VAL A 166 9.80 -7.67 -3.04
C VAL A 166 10.62 -6.77 -2.14
N GLY A 167 11.73 -6.26 -2.65
CA GLY A 167 12.64 -5.41 -1.91
C GLY A 167 13.64 -6.21 -1.07
N ASP A 168 14.34 -5.50 -0.17
CA ASP A 168 15.36 -6.06 0.69
C ASP A 168 15.47 -5.22 1.96
N ALA A 169 14.98 -5.76 3.08
CA ALA A 169 14.95 -5.09 4.38
C ALA A 169 16.35 -4.65 4.88
N ALA A 170 17.42 -5.32 4.41
CA ALA A 170 18.80 -5.00 4.77
C ALA A 170 19.44 -3.93 3.87
N ASN A 171 18.81 -3.57 2.74
CA ASN A 171 19.40 -2.61 1.82
C ASN A 171 19.44 -1.19 2.41
N ARG A 172 20.56 -0.48 2.19
CA ARG A 172 20.79 0.89 2.68
C ARG A 172 21.37 1.79 1.60
N VAL A 173 21.43 1.32 0.36
CA VAL A 173 22.01 2.06 -0.78
C VAL A 173 21.08 2.02 -1.97
N SER A 174 21.06 3.10 -2.76
CA SER A 174 20.31 3.11 -4.02
C SER A 174 20.81 2.02 -4.94
N LYS A 175 19.87 1.30 -5.56
CA LYS A 175 20.12 0.28 -6.58
C LYS A 175 19.39 0.60 -7.88
N ASN A 176 18.95 1.86 -8.04
CA ASN A 176 18.15 2.32 -9.17
C ASN A 176 16.85 1.53 -9.35
N ARG A 177 16.21 1.19 -8.24
CA ARG A 177 14.96 0.40 -8.20
C ARG A 177 13.71 1.25 -8.02
N LYS A 178 13.77 2.52 -8.38
CA LYS A 178 12.64 3.46 -8.25
C LYS A 178 11.34 2.90 -8.84
N LEU A 179 11.39 2.19 -9.96
CA LEU A 179 10.20 1.59 -10.58
C LEU A 179 9.68 0.36 -9.82
N GLN A 180 10.48 -0.21 -8.92
CA GLN A 180 10.10 -1.35 -8.10
C GLN A 180 9.53 -0.91 -6.75
N THR A 181 10.21 0.04 -6.11
CA THR A 181 9.81 0.63 -4.84
C THR A 181 10.07 2.13 -4.87
N CYS A 182 9.10 2.93 -4.49
CA CYS A 182 9.27 4.38 -4.48
C CYS A 182 8.45 5.06 -3.38
N PHE A 183 8.83 6.30 -3.11
CA PHE A 183 8.08 7.22 -2.26
C PHE A 183 7.63 8.41 -3.08
N ARG A 184 6.37 8.83 -2.92
CA ARG A 184 5.83 10.08 -3.47
C ARG A 184 5.57 11.08 -2.37
N CYS A 185 6.15 12.26 -2.50
CA CYS A 185 5.87 13.40 -1.65
C CYS A 185 4.66 14.16 -2.19
N TYR A 186 3.56 14.19 -1.45
CA TYR A 186 2.38 14.97 -1.85
C TYR A 186 2.56 16.46 -1.58
N ASN A 187 2.18 17.29 -2.57
CA ASN A 187 2.37 18.74 -2.53
C ASN A 187 1.34 19.48 -1.67
N ALA A 188 0.21 18.87 -1.38
CA ALA A 188 -0.89 19.47 -0.64
C ALA A 188 -1.72 18.43 0.11
N ASP A 189 -2.50 18.89 1.10
CA ASP A 189 -3.37 18.04 1.94
C ASP A 189 -4.41 17.24 1.16
N ASN A 190 -4.75 17.66 -0.05
CA ASN A 190 -5.67 16.97 -0.94
C ASN A 190 -4.97 16.06 -1.96
N PHE A 191 -3.74 15.60 -1.65
CA PHE A 191 -2.89 14.80 -2.55
C PHE A 191 -2.56 15.51 -3.87
N GLY A 192 -2.49 16.85 -3.85
CA GLY A 192 -2.09 17.64 -5.01
C GLY A 192 -0.74 17.18 -5.58
N GLY A 193 -0.67 17.04 -6.90
CA GLY A 193 0.49 16.55 -7.61
C GLY A 193 0.50 15.05 -7.88
N ASP A 194 -0.52 14.29 -7.48
CA ASP A 194 -0.61 12.86 -7.78
C ASP A 194 -1.26 12.59 -9.15
N ASN A 195 -0.68 13.17 -10.17
CA ASN A 195 -1.18 13.08 -11.55
C ASN A 195 -0.40 12.08 -12.41
N ALA A 196 0.69 11.53 -11.89
CA ALA A 196 1.53 10.58 -12.61
C ALA A 196 1.35 9.16 -12.07
N ALA A 197 1.62 8.19 -12.93
CA ALA A 197 1.69 6.79 -12.53
C ALA A 197 2.65 6.60 -11.34
N PRO A 198 2.40 5.62 -10.46
CA PRO A 198 3.30 5.31 -9.36
C PRO A 198 4.74 5.16 -9.80
N CYS A 199 5.66 5.74 -9.05
CA CYS A 199 7.10 5.74 -9.30
C CYS A 199 7.58 6.41 -10.61
N ALA A 200 6.69 7.06 -11.35
CA ALA A 200 7.01 7.63 -12.68
C ALA A 200 7.23 9.15 -12.69
N ASP A 201 6.83 9.86 -11.63
CA ASP A 201 7.06 11.30 -11.56
C ASP A 201 8.53 11.60 -11.24
N ALA A 202 9.15 12.43 -12.11
CA ALA A 202 10.57 12.76 -11.98
C ALA A 202 10.89 13.70 -10.81
N LYS A 203 9.89 14.45 -10.32
CA LYS A 203 10.07 15.47 -9.28
C LYS A 203 9.59 15.00 -7.92
N LEU A 204 8.47 14.27 -7.88
CA LEU A 204 7.80 13.89 -6.67
C LEU A 204 8.14 12.48 -6.20
N ASP A 205 8.56 11.59 -7.11
CA ASP A 205 8.92 10.22 -6.78
C ASP A 205 10.42 10.08 -6.53
N THR A 206 10.74 9.46 -5.41
CA THR A 206 12.12 9.13 -5.01
C THR A 206 12.25 7.65 -4.69
N GLU A 207 13.43 7.06 -4.90
CA GLU A 207 13.71 5.67 -4.49
C GLU A 207 13.82 5.56 -2.96
N GLY A 208 14.46 6.53 -2.32
CA GLY A 208 14.55 6.67 -0.87
C GLY A 208 13.53 7.64 -0.30
N PHE A 209 13.55 7.85 1.02
CA PHE A 209 12.68 8.83 1.65
C PHE A 209 12.85 10.23 1.08
N PRO A 210 11.77 11.00 0.87
CA PRO A 210 11.86 12.41 0.52
C PRO A 210 12.66 13.20 1.55
N THR A 211 13.52 14.09 1.09
CA THR A 211 14.39 14.92 1.95
C THR A 211 13.72 16.22 2.40
N THR A 212 12.51 16.47 1.92
CA THR A 212 11.72 17.66 2.25
C THR A 212 10.43 17.26 2.97
N ALA A 213 9.85 18.20 3.72
CA ALA A 213 8.53 18.01 4.30
C ALA A 213 7.48 17.87 3.19
N CYS A 214 6.59 16.89 3.33
CA CYS A 214 5.54 16.61 2.35
C CYS A 214 4.19 17.10 2.89
N PRO A 215 3.62 18.19 2.36
CA PRO A 215 2.41 18.80 2.89
C PRO A 215 1.20 17.86 2.97
N GLY A 216 1.08 16.93 2.04
CA GLY A 216 -0.03 15.95 2.00
C GLY A 216 0.33 14.58 2.57
N GLY A 217 1.53 14.40 3.08
CA GLY A 217 2.04 13.10 3.50
C GLY A 217 2.92 12.43 2.45
N ILE A 218 3.34 11.21 2.74
CA ILE A 218 4.19 10.40 1.86
C ILE A 218 3.43 9.14 1.45
N ARG A 219 3.33 8.89 0.14
CA ARG A 219 2.87 7.61 -0.37
C ARG A 219 4.05 6.72 -0.69
N SER A 220 4.05 5.50 -0.22
CA SER A 220 4.96 4.45 -0.66
C SER A 220 4.26 3.48 -1.61
N ASN A 221 4.95 3.09 -2.68
CA ASN A 221 4.50 2.10 -3.63
C ASN A 221 5.48 0.95 -3.70
N ILE A 222 4.95 -0.27 -3.79
CA ILE A 222 5.71 -1.51 -3.96
C ILE A 222 5.07 -2.27 -5.11
N LEU A 223 5.85 -2.50 -6.17
CA LEU A 223 5.42 -3.16 -7.40
C LEU A 223 6.06 -4.54 -7.48
N TYR A 224 5.24 -5.58 -7.50
CA TYR A 224 5.68 -6.96 -7.53
C TYR A 224 6.01 -7.45 -8.96
N PRO A 225 6.82 -8.51 -9.09
CA PRO A 225 7.11 -9.14 -10.38
C PRO A 225 5.86 -9.64 -11.11
N THR A 226 5.94 -9.70 -12.43
CA THR A 226 4.83 -10.10 -13.32
C THR A 226 5.10 -11.38 -14.11
N CYS A 227 6.21 -12.06 -13.86
CA CYS A 227 6.61 -13.29 -14.54
C CYS A 227 6.89 -14.37 -13.51
N TRP A 228 6.36 -15.58 -13.75
CA TRP A 228 6.51 -16.74 -12.88
C TRP A 228 7.15 -17.89 -13.65
N ASP A 229 7.95 -18.72 -12.96
CA ASP A 229 8.59 -19.90 -13.55
C ASP A 229 7.59 -20.99 -13.99
N GLY A 230 6.32 -20.88 -13.55
CA GLY A 230 5.24 -21.81 -13.90
C GLY A 230 5.18 -23.08 -13.04
N VAL A 231 6.10 -23.26 -12.12
CA VAL A 231 6.29 -24.49 -11.32
C VAL A 231 6.22 -24.22 -9.83
N ASN A 232 7.11 -23.38 -9.32
CA ASN A 232 7.28 -23.19 -7.89
C ASN A 232 6.30 -22.14 -7.33
N LEU A 233 5.59 -22.49 -6.25
CA LEU A 233 4.70 -21.56 -5.55
C LEU A 233 5.46 -20.68 -4.56
N ASP A 234 6.68 -21.05 -4.26
CA ASP A 234 7.61 -20.38 -3.36
C ASP A 234 9.04 -20.81 -3.72
N SER A 235 10.03 -20.09 -3.23
CA SER A 235 11.44 -20.42 -3.32
C SER A 235 12.12 -20.10 -2.00
N PRO A 236 13.32 -20.66 -1.70
CA PRO A 236 14.00 -20.41 -0.41
C PRO A 236 14.24 -18.95 -0.08
N ASP A 237 14.35 -18.09 -1.09
CA ASP A 237 14.50 -16.63 -0.96
C ASP A 237 13.19 -15.87 -1.16
N HIS A 238 12.07 -16.56 -1.39
CA HIS A 238 10.75 -16.03 -1.70
C HIS A 238 10.70 -15.08 -2.91
N LYS A 239 11.70 -15.15 -3.80
CA LYS A 239 11.89 -14.24 -4.94
C LYS A 239 12.25 -14.94 -6.24
N SER A 240 13.09 -16.00 -6.20
CA SER A 240 13.70 -16.58 -7.40
C SER A 240 12.74 -17.41 -8.27
N HIS A 241 11.51 -17.68 -7.81
CA HIS A 241 10.44 -18.29 -8.61
C HIS A 241 9.63 -17.26 -9.42
N VAL A 242 9.87 -15.95 -9.21
CA VAL A 242 9.25 -14.84 -9.94
C VAL A 242 10.32 -13.91 -10.50
N ALA A 243 9.99 -13.18 -11.55
CA ALA A 243 10.89 -12.21 -12.17
C ALA A 243 10.13 -11.00 -12.69
N TYR A 244 10.81 -9.86 -12.79
CA TYR A 244 10.35 -8.75 -13.59
C TYR A 244 10.55 -9.05 -15.08
N PRO A 245 9.82 -8.35 -15.98
CA PRO A 245 10.09 -8.42 -17.42
C PRO A 245 11.56 -8.13 -17.73
N ILE A 246 12.01 -8.57 -18.92
CA ILE A 246 13.41 -8.41 -19.35
C ILE A 246 13.85 -6.95 -19.32
N GLU A 247 12.95 -6.03 -19.67
CA GLU A 247 13.17 -4.59 -19.66
C GLU A 247 13.06 -3.97 -18.24
N GLY A 248 12.83 -4.79 -17.23
CA GLY A 248 12.61 -4.38 -15.84
C GLY A 248 11.14 -4.06 -15.54
N PRO A 249 10.85 -3.57 -14.33
CA PRO A 249 9.51 -3.15 -13.97
C PRO A 249 9.09 -2.01 -14.89
N ALA A 250 8.00 -2.22 -15.64
CA ALA A 250 7.44 -1.15 -16.45
C ALA A 250 6.81 -0.07 -15.55
N PRO A 251 6.89 1.21 -15.88
CA PRO A 251 6.10 2.23 -15.23
C PRO A 251 4.63 1.83 -15.33
N PHE A 252 3.91 1.92 -14.24
CA PHE A 252 2.45 1.74 -14.25
C PHE A 252 1.84 2.89 -15.06
N SER A 253 1.65 2.67 -16.36
CA SER A 253 1.13 3.71 -17.27
C SER A 253 -0.38 3.67 -17.42
N GLY A 254 -1.05 2.76 -16.74
CA GLY A 254 -2.49 2.56 -16.87
C GLY A 254 -2.94 1.93 -18.19
N THR A 255 -2.05 1.71 -19.15
CA THR A 255 -2.36 1.16 -20.46
C THR A 255 -1.65 -0.15 -20.78
N SER A 256 -0.54 -0.41 -20.16
CA SER A 256 0.21 -1.67 -20.24
C SER A 256 1.34 -1.65 -19.22
N ILE A 257 1.45 -2.69 -18.44
CA ILE A 257 2.62 -2.96 -17.59
C ILE A 257 3.46 -4.09 -18.19
N ALA A 258 3.20 -4.39 -19.46
CA ALA A 258 3.78 -5.52 -20.14
C ALA A 258 5.20 -5.23 -20.60
N GLY A 259 6.12 -5.98 -20.06
CA GLY A 259 7.36 -6.35 -20.73
C GLY A 259 7.33 -7.85 -21.08
N LYS A 260 8.27 -8.29 -21.88
CA LYS A 260 8.44 -9.71 -22.19
C LYS A 260 8.98 -10.46 -20.98
N CYS A 261 8.32 -11.50 -20.58
CA CYS A 261 8.85 -12.40 -19.55
C CYS A 261 10.13 -13.10 -20.01
N PRO A 262 11.14 -13.27 -19.13
CA PRO A 262 12.32 -14.05 -19.45
C PRO A 262 11.96 -15.54 -19.67
N SER A 263 12.75 -16.25 -20.47
CA SER A 263 12.50 -17.66 -20.79
C SER A 263 12.50 -18.58 -19.56
N THR A 264 13.17 -18.17 -18.49
CA THR A 264 13.18 -18.88 -17.20
C THR A 264 11.90 -18.70 -16.40
N HIS A 265 11.12 -17.63 -16.68
CA HIS A 265 9.86 -17.30 -16.00
C HIS A 265 8.79 -16.97 -17.04
N PRO A 266 8.37 -17.92 -17.87
CA PRO A 266 7.59 -17.64 -19.08
C PRO A 266 6.12 -17.32 -18.82
N VAL A 267 5.63 -17.48 -17.60
CA VAL A 267 4.20 -17.37 -17.27
C VAL A 267 3.86 -15.97 -16.77
N PRO A 268 3.07 -15.17 -17.52
CA PRO A 268 2.57 -13.90 -17.04
C PRO A 268 1.59 -14.08 -15.87
N ILE A 269 1.86 -13.38 -14.77
CA ILE A 269 1.03 -13.32 -13.55
C ILE A 269 0.59 -11.88 -13.27
N PRO A 270 -0.48 -11.64 -12.48
CA PRO A 270 -0.90 -10.30 -12.15
C PRO A 270 0.20 -9.50 -11.47
N GLN A 271 0.39 -8.24 -11.85
CA GLN A 271 1.17 -7.32 -11.05
C GLN A 271 0.39 -6.99 -9.78
N VAL A 272 0.89 -7.44 -8.65
CA VAL A 272 0.47 -6.92 -7.37
C VAL A 272 1.17 -5.59 -7.14
N MET A 273 0.45 -4.57 -6.68
CA MET A 273 1.03 -3.32 -6.24
C MET A 273 0.40 -2.93 -4.91
N LEU A 274 1.24 -2.53 -3.96
CA LEU A 274 0.81 -1.95 -2.70
C LEU A 274 0.99 -0.44 -2.77
N GLU A 275 0.01 0.28 -2.26
CA GLU A 275 0.00 1.72 -2.13
C GLU A 275 -0.36 2.08 -0.69
N ILE A 276 0.57 2.69 0.02
CA ILE A 276 0.44 3.03 1.44
C ILE A 276 0.65 4.54 1.59
N VAL A 277 -0.31 5.25 2.15
CA VAL A 277 -0.16 6.67 2.46
C VAL A 277 0.14 6.85 3.94
N TRP A 278 1.34 7.37 4.22
CA TRP A 278 1.82 7.69 5.55
C TRP A 278 1.47 9.12 5.90
N ASP A 279 0.75 9.32 7.01
CA ASP A 279 0.42 10.67 7.50
C ASP A 279 1.63 11.33 8.16
N THR A 280 2.49 11.89 7.35
CA THR A 280 3.67 12.62 7.83
C THR A 280 3.37 14.09 8.15
N ARG A 281 2.14 14.56 7.93
CA ARG A 281 1.73 15.95 8.15
C ARG A 281 1.95 16.44 9.59
N PRO A 282 1.67 15.65 10.64
CA PRO A 282 1.96 16.06 12.02
C PRO A 282 3.45 16.23 12.30
N PHE A 283 4.33 15.71 11.44
CA PHE A 283 5.79 15.72 11.60
C PHE A 283 6.50 16.68 10.64
N ASN A 284 5.77 17.59 9.99
CA ASN A 284 6.34 18.50 8.99
C ASN A 284 7.04 19.73 9.62
N ASN A 285 6.91 19.96 10.94
CA ASN A 285 7.61 21.04 11.60
C ASN A 285 9.13 20.75 11.64
N LYS A 286 9.90 21.51 10.89
CA LYS A 286 11.36 21.40 10.80
C LYS A 286 12.08 21.61 12.15
N ALA A 287 11.47 22.26 13.11
CA ALA A 287 12.03 22.42 14.45
C ALA A 287 12.16 21.08 15.20
N ASP A 288 11.32 20.12 14.85
CA ASP A 288 11.31 18.78 15.45
C ASP A 288 12.22 17.77 14.71
N TRP A 289 12.76 18.18 13.55
CA TRP A 289 13.65 17.35 12.75
C TRP A 289 15.06 17.28 13.37
N PRO A 290 15.90 16.29 12.97
CA PRO A 290 17.28 16.21 13.39
C PRO A 290 18.02 17.56 13.22
N ALA A 291 18.95 17.84 14.15
CA ALA A 291 19.64 19.14 14.18
C ALA A 291 20.50 19.41 12.94
N ASP A 292 20.95 18.36 12.25
CA ASP A 292 21.71 18.42 11.00
C ASP A 292 20.82 18.67 9.77
N GLY A 293 19.51 18.80 9.97
CA GLY A 293 18.52 19.03 8.90
C GLY A 293 18.20 17.82 8.04
N SER A 294 18.73 16.63 8.38
CA SER A 294 18.41 15.40 7.66
C SER A 294 16.94 15.04 7.76
N GLN A 295 16.45 14.24 6.81
CA GLN A 295 15.08 13.73 6.83
C GLN A 295 14.88 12.82 8.07
N PRO A 296 13.72 12.88 8.76
CA PRO A 296 13.53 12.25 10.07
C PRO A 296 12.90 10.85 10.02
N PHE A 297 12.60 10.30 8.84
CA PHE A 297 11.84 9.06 8.73
C PHE A 297 12.75 7.84 8.70
N TYR A 298 12.27 6.77 9.32
CA TYR A 298 12.93 5.47 9.42
C TYR A 298 11.93 4.38 9.10
N LEU A 299 12.36 3.34 8.38
CA LEU A 299 11.63 2.08 8.40
C LEU A 299 11.84 1.37 9.74
N SER A 300 10.91 0.52 10.15
CA SER A 300 11.04 -0.30 11.37
C SER A 300 12.26 -1.20 11.38
N THR A 301 12.90 -1.41 10.24
CA THR A 301 14.19 -2.08 10.06
C THR A 301 15.39 -1.24 10.50
N GLY A 302 15.19 -0.02 11.02
CA GLY A 302 16.25 0.95 11.33
C GLY A 302 16.80 1.69 10.13
N ASP A 303 16.25 1.46 8.95
CA ASP A 303 16.67 2.14 7.73
C ASP A 303 16.14 3.57 7.68
N ASN A 304 17.05 4.54 7.66
CA ASN A 304 16.73 5.96 7.46
C ASN A 304 16.87 6.43 6.01
N THR A 305 17.20 5.53 5.09
CA THR A 305 17.34 5.86 3.68
C THR A 305 16.05 5.63 2.89
N GLY A 306 15.22 4.70 3.34
CA GLY A 306 14.06 4.19 2.62
C GLY A 306 14.40 3.11 1.57
N PHE A 307 15.68 2.86 1.30
CA PHE A 307 16.10 1.84 0.32
C PHE A 307 15.83 0.42 0.79
N GLY A 308 15.58 0.21 2.09
CA GLY A 308 15.17 -1.05 2.68
C GLY A 308 13.66 -1.32 2.58
N GLN A 309 12.92 -0.53 1.81
CA GLN A 309 11.49 -0.78 1.58
C GLN A 309 11.29 -2.15 0.94
N HIS A 310 10.36 -2.91 1.50
CA HIS A 310 10.01 -4.26 1.06
C HIS A 310 8.52 -4.50 1.26
N GLY A 311 8.02 -5.51 0.59
CA GLY A 311 6.64 -5.95 0.73
C GLY A 311 6.53 -7.45 0.58
N ASP A 312 5.70 -8.03 1.41
CA ASP A 312 5.46 -9.44 1.54
C ASP A 312 4.03 -9.77 1.13
N TYR A 313 3.86 -10.93 0.53
CA TYR A 313 2.58 -11.37 0.00
C TYR A 313 2.39 -12.86 0.18
N VAL A 314 1.21 -13.24 0.69
CA VAL A 314 0.72 -14.61 0.71
C VAL A 314 -0.66 -14.64 0.06
N PHE A 315 -0.80 -15.48 -0.96
CA PHE A 315 -2.03 -15.66 -1.72
C PHE A 315 -3.13 -16.31 -0.88
N GLY A 316 -4.33 -15.77 -0.97
CA GLY A 316 -5.49 -16.27 -0.25
C GLY A 316 -6.82 -15.88 -0.92
N TRP A 317 -6.91 -15.99 -2.25
CA TRP A 317 -8.20 -15.90 -2.94
C TRP A 317 -8.89 -17.25 -2.99
N LYS A 318 -10.21 -17.27 -2.80
CA LYS A 318 -10.98 -18.51 -2.90
C LYS A 318 -11.18 -18.97 -4.33
N ALA A 319 -11.05 -20.26 -4.52
CA ALA A 319 -11.29 -20.95 -5.78
C ALA A 319 -10.59 -20.24 -6.97
N ASP A 320 -11.32 -19.98 -8.03
CA ASP A 320 -10.86 -19.30 -9.25
C ASP A 320 -11.26 -17.83 -9.33
N SER A 321 -11.66 -17.21 -8.21
CA SER A 321 -12.19 -15.83 -8.20
C SER A 321 -11.20 -14.80 -8.74
N LEU A 322 -9.92 -14.92 -8.43
CA LEU A 322 -8.89 -14.03 -9.01
C LEU A 322 -8.72 -14.27 -10.51
N GLN A 323 -8.74 -15.52 -10.99
CA GLN A 323 -8.65 -15.81 -12.42
C GLN A 323 -9.84 -15.22 -13.17
N LYS A 324 -11.05 -15.40 -12.66
CA LYS A 324 -12.26 -14.77 -13.23
C LYS A 324 -12.16 -13.26 -13.31
N ALA A 325 -11.64 -12.63 -12.24
CA ALA A 325 -11.42 -11.18 -12.24
C ALA A 325 -10.36 -10.76 -13.28
N MET A 326 -9.28 -11.51 -13.42
CA MET A 326 -8.23 -11.22 -14.42
C MET A 326 -8.68 -11.47 -15.86
N ASP A 327 -9.65 -12.35 -16.09
CA ASP A 327 -10.22 -12.63 -17.40
C ASP A 327 -11.32 -11.64 -17.80
N ASP A 328 -11.86 -10.87 -16.84
CA ASP A 328 -12.96 -9.90 -17.09
C ASP A 328 -12.43 -8.48 -17.38
N ALA A 329 -11.79 -8.33 -18.53
CA ALA A 329 -11.23 -7.04 -18.96
C ALA A 329 -12.28 -5.93 -19.22
N LYS A 330 -13.56 -6.24 -19.23
CA LYS A 330 -14.64 -5.27 -19.43
C LYS A 330 -15.33 -4.89 -18.14
N GLY A 331 -15.44 -5.82 -17.20
CA GLY A 331 -16.16 -5.64 -15.95
C GLY A 331 -15.25 -5.37 -14.74
N CYS A 332 -13.93 -5.56 -14.87
CA CYS A 332 -12.99 -5.41 -13.76
C CYS A 332 -12.00 -4.27 -14.04
N MET A 333 -12.38 -3.03 -13.62
CA MET A 333 -11.57 -1.84 -13.79
C MET A 333 -11.64 -0.93 -12.56
N GLY A 334 -10.50 -0.71 -11.93
CA GLY A 334 -10.40 0.10 -10.72
C GLY A 334 -11.14 -0.51 -9.53
N ALA A 335 -11.96 0.27 -8.86
CA ALA A 335 -12.76 -0.17 -7.72
C ALA A 335 -14.05 -0.92 -8.10
N SER A 336 -14.30 -1.16 -9.39
CA SER A 336 -15.45 -1.90 -9.88
C SER A 336 -14.99 -3.20 -10.53
N CYS A 337 -15.52 -4.32 -10.06
CA CYS A 337 -15.28 -5.63 -10.64
C CYS A 337 -16.57 -6.45 -10.52
N GLY A 338 -17.28 -6.61 -11.66
CA GLY A 338 -18.66 -7.09 -11.68
C GLY A 338 -18.89 -8.49 -11.09
N GLY A 339 -17.85 -9.32 -11.05
CA GLY A 339 -17.88 -10.66 -10.43
C GLY A 339 -17.54 -10.67 -8.94
N LEU A 340 -17.16 -9.53 -8.36
CA LEU A 340 -16.77 -9.42 -6.96
C LEU A 340 -17.70 -8.48 -6.20
N LYS A 341 -18.08 -8.86 -5.01
CA LYS A 341 -18.95 -8.06 -4.16
C LYS A 341 -18.16 -7.44 -3.00
N ALA A 342 -18.38 -6.14 -2.78
CA ALA A 342 -17.73 -5.40 -1.73
C ALA A 342 -18.52 -5.46 -0.43
N GLN A 343 -17.83 -5.72 0.68
CA GLN A 343 -18.39 -5.56 2.03
C GLN A 343 -18.38 -4.08 2.44
N GLU A 344 -19.12 -3.76 3.50
CA GLU A 344 -19.05 -2.44 4.12
C GLU A 344 -17.72 -2.24 4.87
N ALA A 345 -17.15 -1.04 4.80
CA ALA A 345 -15.89 -0.72 5.48
C ALA A 345 -15.95 -0.96 7.00
N ALA A 346 -17.11 -0.73 7.61
CA ALA A 346 -17.33 -1.00 9.03
C ALA A 346 -17.19 -2.50 9.39
N VAL A 347 -17.44 -3.41 8.44
CA VAL A 347 -17.22 -4.85 8.62
C VAL A 347 -15.74 -5.15 8.51
N GLY A 348 -15.06 -4.65 7.45
CA GLY A 348 -13.63 -4.84 7.28
C GLY A 348 -12.79 -4.27 8.43
N ASN A 349 -13.16 -3.11 8.96
CA ASN A 349 -12.49 -2.51 10.12
C ASN A 349 -12.59 -3.34 11.42
N LYS A 350 -13.55 -4.25 11.52
CA LYS A 350 -13.69 -5.15 12.67
C LYS A 350 -12.85 -6.43 12.53
N CYS A 351 -12.43 -6.76 11.32
CA CYS A 351 -11.57 -7.91 11.10
C CYS A 351 -10.17 -7.61 11.65
N ALA A 352 -9.73 -8.35 12.64
CA ALA A 352 -8.47 -8.11 13.32
C ALA A 352 -7.82 -9.43 13.77
N VAL A 353 -6.52 -9.38 13.95
CA VAL A 353 -5.72 -10.41 14.60
C VAL A 353 -5.16 -9.81 15.89
N GLN A 354 -5.18 -10.59 16.96
CA GLN A 354 -4.55 -10.16 18.21
C GLN A 354 -3.02 -10.17 18.05
N SER A 355 -2.38 -9.06 18.44
CA SER A 355 -0.91 -8.97 18.46
C SER A 355 -0.31 -10.08 19.32
N ARG A 356 0.71 -10.73 18.80
CA ARG A 356 1.47 -11.80 19.47
C ARG A 356 2.59 -11.26 20.34
N VAL A 357 3.15 -10.10 19.96
CA VAL A 357 4.23 -9.47 20.71
C VAL A 357 3.67 -8.27 21.46
N LYS A 358 3.78 -8.32 22.78
CA LYS A 358 3.28 -7.23 23.65
C LYS A 358 4.31 -6.09 23.66
N GLU A 359 4.22 -5.21 22.68
CA GLU A 359 5.06 -4.01 22.55
C GLU A 359 4.18 -2.78 22.36
N ASP A 360 4.65 -1.62 22.82
CA ASP A 360 4.03 -0.35 22.47
C ASP A 360 4.37 0.00 21.02
N ALA A 361 3.37 -0.03 20.15
CA ALA A 361 3.54 0.32 18.74
C ALA A 361 3.28 1.80 18.46
N ASP A 362 2.60 2.52 19.36
CA ASP A 362 2.03 3.85 19.11
C ASP A 362 2.57 4.96 20.01
N GLY A 363 3.22 4.64 21.12
CA GLY A 363 3.83 5.60 22.03
C GLY A 363 5.06 6.30 21.46
N TRP A 364 5.58 7.26 22.21
CA TRP A 364 6.93 7.78 21.99
C TRP A 364 7.96 6.84 22.59
N MET A 365 8.88 6.33 21.79
CA MET A 365 9.82 5.30 22.15
C MET A 365 11.26 5.85 22.10
N LYS A 366 12.14 5.35 23.00
CA LYS A 366 13.57 5.69 22.99
C LYS A 366 14.36 4.96 21.89
N ALA A 367 13.84 3.84 21.41
CA ALA A 367 14.41 3.05 20.33
C ALA A 367 13.28 2.47 19.46
N LEU A 368 13.58 2.07 18.25
CA LEU A 368 12.64 1.30 17.42
C LEU A 368 12.39 -0.08 18.04
N PRO A 369 11.20 -0.65 17.93
CA PRO A 369 10.90 -2.00 18.41
C PRO A 369 11.91 -3.01 17.86
N GLY A 370 12.51 -3.79 18.74
CA GLY A 370 13.57 -4.75 18.40
C GLY A 370 15.00 -4.18 18.25
N MET A 371 15.15 -2.87 18.38
CA MET A 371 16.46 -2.17 18.32
C MET A 371 16.84 -1.53 19.65
N GLU A 372 16.20 -1.89 20.73
CA GLU A 372 16.64 -1.49 22.06
C GLU A 372 18.10 -1.93 22.26
N ALA A 373 18.92 -1.01 22.75
CA ALA A 373 20.30 -1.34 23.09
C ALA A 373 20.26 -2.57 23.99
N ARG A 374 20.81 -3.70 23.55
CA ARG A 374 21.06 -4.82 24.44
C ARG A 374 21.94 -4.26 25.55
N VAL A 375 21.36 -4.14 26.75
CA VAL A 375 22.15 -3.87 27.95
C VAL A 375 23.10 -5.06 28.07
N VAL A 376 24.35 -4.82 27.69
CA VAL A 376 25.43 -5.78 27.81
C VAL A 376 25.84 -5.82 29.29
#